data_93bb4afebfb958c508670af86b3437c8
#
_entry.id   93bb4afebfb958c508670af86b3437c8
#
_cell.length_a   1.000
_cell.length_b   1.000
_cell.length_c   1.000
_cell.angle_alpha   90.00
_cell.angle_beta   90.00
_cell.angle_gamma   90.00
#
_symmetry.space_group_name_H-M   'P 1'
#
loop_
_entity.id
_entity.type
_entity.pdbx_description
1 polymer ?
#
loop_
_entity_poly.entity_id
_entity_poly.type
_entity_poly.pdbx_seq_one_letter_code
_entity_poly.pdbx_strand_id
1 'polypeptide(L)'
;LEYVCVLTELGKVCGGFGLSVAAHNSLCIGHILQHGNEAQKNKYLPALASGEHIGAWGLTEPNTGSDAMRMQCVAKKEGNEWVINGLKTWITHALSADVYVILVRTGDLLDSNGISAFIIEKGTPGLSANKITQKVGVRASETAELYFDNVRVPAENLIGEEGKGFKQAMKVLDGGRISIAALSLGVAKGAYEASVAYAKEREQFGKPIAQFQAISFKLADMATECEAAELLCMQAADMKNKGMNIT
;
A
#
# COMPACT_ATOMS: atom_id res chain seq x y z
N LEU A 1 -2.20 9.30 -14.30
CA LEU A 1 -3.66 9.43 -14.47
C LEU A 1 -4.30 8.06 -14.67
N GLU A 2 -3.83 7.24 -15.61
CA GLU A 2 -4.39 5.93 -15.96
C GLU A 2 -4.49 5.00 -14.73
N TYR A 3 -3.46 5.03 -13.89
CA TYR A 3 -3.42 4.20 -12.69
C TYR A 3 -4.52 4.60 -11.67
N VAL A 4 -4.83 5.89 -11.55
CA VAL A 4 -5.95 6.37 -10.71
C VAL A 4 -7.27 5.84 -11.26
N CYS A 5 -7.49 5.91 -12.58
CA CYS A 5 -8.70 5.36 -13.20
C CYS A 5 -8.84 3.85 -12.94
N VAL A 6 -7.76 3.07 -13.13
CA VAL A 6 -7.76 1.63 -12.86
C VAL A 6 -8.13 1.31 -11.42
N LEU A 7 -7.51 1.98 -10.44
CA LEU A 7 -7.79 1.76 -9.02
C LEU A 7 -9.22 2.17 -8.64
N THR A 8 -9.75 3.24 -9.24
CA THR A 8 -11.14 3.66 -9.03
C THR A 8 -12.11 2.58 -9.53
N GLU A 9 -11.91 2.06 -10.73
CA GLU A 9 -12.79 1.02 -11.29
C GLU A 9 -12.68 -0.32 -10.51
N LEU A 10 -11.47 -0.71 -10.10
CA LEU A 10 -11.29 -1.87 -9.22
C LEU A 10 -11.98 -1.67 -7.87
N GLY A 11 -11.87 -0.48 -7.29
CA GLY A 11 -12.51 -0.12 -6.02
C GLY A 11 -14.02 -0.20 -6.05
N LYS A 12 -14.66 0.16 -7.18
CA LYS A 12 -16.11 0.06 -7.38
C LYS A 12 -16.61 -1.38 -7.22
N VAL A 13 -15.82 -2.35 -7.64
CA VAL A 13 -16.17 -3.77 -7.59
C VAL A 13 -15.69 -4.45 -6.30
N CYS A 14 -14.44 -4.23 -5.92
CA CYS A 14 -13.84 -4.86 -4.75
C CYS A 14 -12.68 -4.03 -4.17
N GLY A 15 -12.93 -3.30 -3.09
CA GLY A 15 -11.89 -2.51 -2.41
C GLY A 15 -10.71 -3.35 -1.91
N GLY A 16 -10.93 -4.61 -1.53
CA GLY A 16 -9.86 -5.51 -1.10
C GLY A 16 -8.91 -5.89 -2.24
N PHE A 17 -9.44 -6.18 -3.42
CA PHE A 17 -8.62 -6.47 -4.60
C PHE A 17 -7.88 -5.20 -5.07
N GLY A 18 -8.57 -4.07 -5.13
CA GLY A 18 -7.92 -2.79 -5.45
C GLY A 18 -6.80 -2.43 -4.48
N LEU A 19 -6.96 -2.73 -3.17
CA LEU A 19 -5.90 -2.53 -2.18
C LEU A 19 -4.68 -3.42 -2.46
N SER A 20 -4.88 -4.67 -2.86
CA SER A 20 -3.80 -5.57 -3.27
C SER A 20 -3.00 -5.01 -4.43
N VAL A 21 -3.68 -4.55 -5.48
CA VAL A 21 -3.03 -3.91 -6.64
C VAL A 21 -2.30 -2.63 -6.23
N ALA A 22 -2.91 -1.80 -5.36
CA ALA A 22 -2.30 -0.56 -4.88
C ALA A 22 -1.03 -0.81 -4.08
N ALA A 23 -1.03 -1.77 -3.15
CA ALA A 23 0.13 -2.11 -2.33
C ALA A 23 1.29 -2.68 -3.16
N HIS A 24 1.00 -3.57 -4.09
CA HIS A 24 1.99 -4.15 -5.00
C HIS A 24 2.68 -3.06 -5.83
N ASN A 25 1.92 -2.24 -6.56
CA ASN A 25 2.47 -1.26 -7.49
C ASN A 25 3.05 -0.03 -6.78
N SER A 26 2.30 0.59 -5.86
CA SER A 26 2.68 1.88 -5.29
C SER A 26 3.74 1.76 -4.22
N LEU A 27 3.79 0.64 -3.49
CA LEU A 27 4.70 0.47 -2.36
C LEU A 27 5.92 -0.36 -2.75
N CYS A 28 5.79 -1.65 -3.03
CA CYS A 28 6.93 -2.52 -3.33
C CYS A 28 7.62 -2.12 -4.64
N ILE A 29 6.91 -2.14 -5.76
CA ILE A 29 7.46 -1.73 -7.07
C ILE A 29 7.91 -0.28 -7.01
N GLY A 30 7.07 0.61 -6.46
CA GLY A 30 7.38 2.03 -6.35
C GLY A 30 8.65 2.31 -5.56
N HIS A 31 8.94 1.55 -4.51
CA HIS A 31 10.16 1.70 -3.72
C HIS A 31 11.40 1.27 -4.50
N ILE A 32 11.37 0.09 -5.13
CA ILE A 32 12.48 -0.42 -5.95
C ILE A 32 12.74 0.52 -7.14
N LEU A 33 11.68 0.96 -7.83
CA LEU A 33 11.78 1.84 -8.99
C LEU A 33 12.42 3.19 -8.66
N GLN A 34 12.05 3.80 -7.52
CA GLN A 34 12.52 5.12 -7.13
C GLN A 34 13.90 5.10 -6.49
N HIS A 35 14.27 4.04 -5.78
CA HIS A 35 15.44 4.02 -4.90
C HIS A 35 16.39 2.85 -5.13
N GLY A 36 15.97 1.80 -5.85
CA GLY A 36 16.83 0.68 -6.23
C GLY A 36 17.92 1.11 -7.21
N ASN A 37 19.06 0.44 -7.15
CA ASN A 37 20.09 0.56 -8.18
C ASN A 37 19.70 -0.20 -9.46
N GLU A 38 20.45 -0.01 -10.53
CA GLU A 38 20.11 -0.64 -11.84
C GLU A 38 20.13 -2.18 -11.79
N ALA A 39 21.02 -2.78 -11.01
CA ALA A 39 21.04 -4.23 -10.84
C ALA A 39 19.76 -4.74 -10.14
N GLN A 40 19.32 -4.06 -9.07
CA GLN A 40 18.08 -4.38 -8.36
C GLN A 40 16.86 -4.18 -9.25
N LYS A 41 16.78 -3.05 -9.99
CA LYS A 41 15.70 -2.79 -10.92
C LYS A 41 15.61 -3.86 -12.00
N ASN A 42 16.73 -4.19 -12.65
CA ASN A 42 16.78 -5.20 -13.70
C ASN A 42 16.42 -6.61 -13.21
N LYS A 43 16.78 -6.92 -11.97
CA LYS A 43 16.49 -8.23 -11.36
C LYS A 43 15.02 -8.39 -10.97
N TYR A 44 14.41 -7.37 -10.36
CA TYR A 44 13.11 -7.52 -9.71
C TYR A 44 11.94 -6.92 -10.49
N LEU A 45 12.12 -5.77 -11.15
CA LEU A 45 11.00 -5.05 -11.75
C LEU A 45 10.32 -5.80 -12.92
N PRO A 46 11.02 -6.52 -13.81
CA PRO A 46 10.34 -7.20 -14.92
C PRO A 46 9.30 -8.23 -14.45
N ALA A 47 9.65 -9.11 -13.51
CA ALA A 47 8.75 -10.13 -12.99
C ALA A 47 7.63 -9.53 -12.11
N LEU A 48 7.92 -8.48 -11.35
CA LEU A 48 6.91 -7.73 -10.61
C LEU A 48 5.93 -6.99 -11.52
N ALA A 49 6.42 -6.37 -12.59
CA ALA A 49 5.58 -5.62 -13.53
C ALA A 49 4.68 -6.52 -14.39
N SER A 50 5.13 -7.73 -14.73
CA SER A 50 4.33 -8.73 -15.45
C SER A 50 3.30 -9.44 -14.57
N GLY A 51 3.44 -9.36 -13.24
CA GLY A 51 2.63 -10.09 -12.28
C GLY A 51 3.06 -11.56 -12.08
N GLU A 52 4.20 -11.95 -12.65
CA GLU A 52 4.84 -13.26 -12.38
C GLU A 52 5.27 -13.37 -10.92
N HIS A 53 5.79 -12.25 -10.36
CA HIS A 53 6.09 -12.10 -8.95
C HIS A 53 5.16 -11.11 -8.28
N ILE A 54 4.82 -11.38 -7.02
CA ILE A 54 4.05 -10.48 -6.17
C ILE A 54 5.00 -9.80 -5.19
N GLY A 55 4.81 -8.47 -5.00
CA GLY A 55 5.58 -7.67 -4.06
C GLY A 55 4.82 -7.36 -2.78
N ALA A 56 5.52 -7.41 -1.65
CA ALA A 56 5.07 -6.92 -0.35
C ALA A 56 5.95 -5.78 0.15
N TRP A 57 5.40 -4.93 1.03
CA TRP A 57 6.12 -3.81 1.62
C TRP A 57 5.85 -3.73 3.11
N GLY A 58 6.90 -3.76 3.94
CA GLY A 58 6.79 -3.86 5.38
C GLY A 58 7.42 -2.67 6.12
N LEU A 59 6.58 -1.84 6.74
CA LEU A 59 6.95 -0.73 7.61
C LEU A 59 6.45 -0.95 9.02
N THR A 60 5.15 -1.21 9.17
CA THR A 60 4.39 -1.24 10.41
C THR A 60 4.80 -2.41 11.32
N GLU A 61 4.87 -2.13 12.63
CA GLU A 61 5.12 -3.12 13.68
C GLU A 61 3.97 -3.09 14.71
N PRO A 62 3.82 -4.10 15.59
CA PRO A 62 2.74 -4.12 16.58
C PRO A 62 2.65 -2.86 17.45
N ASN A 63 3.79 -2.28 17.78
CA ASN A 63 3.88 -1.08 18.62
C ASN A 63 4.19 0.21 17.84
N THR A 64 4.23 0.14 16.50
CA THR A 64 4.72 1.23 15.65
C THR A 64 3.88 1.36 14.39
N GLY A 65 2.96 2.29 14.38
CA GLY A 65 2.13 2.65 13.22
C GLY A 65 2.51 4.04 12.70
N SER A 66 1.76 5.07 13.13
CA SER A 66 1.98 6.46 12.69
C SER A 66 3.36 7.00 13.10
N ASP A 67 3.86 6.60 14.27
CA ASP A 67 5.21 6.93 14.71
C ASP A 67 6.23 5.90 14.21
N ALA A 68 6.43 5.85 12.89
CA ALA A 68 7.29 4.87 12.24
C ALA A 68 8.77 5.01 12.63
N MET A 69 9.18 6.14 13.19
CA MET A 69 10.54 6.31 13.70
C MET A 69 10.86 5.46 14.94
N ARG A 70 9.85 4.90 15.60
CA ARG A 70 10.05 4.01 16.76
C ARG A 70 10.14 2.53 16.42
N MET A 71 10.30 2.18 15.13
CA MET A 71 10.43 0.77 14.74
C MET A 71 11.56 0.07 15.48
N GLN A 72 11.31 -1.19 15.83
CA GLN A 72 12.20 -2.02 16.65
C GLN A 72 12.76 -3.23 15.88
N CYS A 73 12.21 -3.58 14.73
CA CYS A 73 12.81 -4.57 13.84
C CYS A 73 14.18 -4.06 13.40
N VAL A 74 15.22 -4.80 13.67
CA VAL A 74 16.62 -4.36 13.52
C VAL A 74 17.35 -5.16 12.46
N ALA A 75 18.34 -4.53 11.81
CA ALA A 75 19.33 -5.21 11.00
C ALA A 75 20.73 -4.87 11.52
N LYS A 76 21.56 -5.89 11.71
CA LYS A 76 22.97 -5.75 12.09
C LYS A 76 23.86 -6.24 10.96
N LYS A 77 24.88 -5.45 10.64
CA LYS A 77 25.86 -5.82 9.63
C LYS A 77 26.86 -6.83 10.18
N GLU A 78 26.99 -7.96 9.49
CA GLU A 78 27.95 -9.02 9.79
C GLU A 78 28.75 -9.35 8.52
N GLY A 79 29.94 -8.80 8.40
CA GLY A 79 30.77 -8.96 7.19
C GLY A 79 30.10 -8.36 5.95
N ASN A 80 29.80 -9.19 4.96
CA ASN A 80 29.12 -8.79 3.72
C ASN A 80 27.60 -9.10 3.71
N GLU A 81 27.04 -9.32 4.88
CA GLU A 81 25.61 -9.61 5.06
C GLU A 81 24.99 -8.70 6.12
N TRP A 82 23.65 -8.64 6.09
CA TRP A 82 22.84 -8.08 7.15
C TRP A 82 22.00 -9.16 7.80
N VAL A 83 21.92 -9.16 9.11
CA VAL A 83 21.11 -10.09 9.91
C VAL A 83 19.93 -9.33 10.48
N ILE A 84 18.73 -9.69 10.02
CA ILE A 84 17.47 -9.01 10.35
C ILE A 84 16.73 -9.81 11.42
N ASN A 85 16.28 -9.13 12.48
CA ASN A 85 15.50 -9.70 13.57
C ASN A 85 14.32 -8.79 13.93
N GLY A 86 13.15 -9.37 14.14
CA GLY A 86 11.95 -8.65 14.57
C GLY A 86 10.67 -9.11 13.92
N LEU A 87 9.68 -8.22 13.90
CA LEU A 87 8.32 -8.51 13.45
C LEU A 87 7.75 -7.30 12.71
N LYS A 88 7.10 -7.55 11.57
CA LYS A 88 6.24 -6.59 10.89
C LYS A 88 4.79 -7.08 10.91
N THR A 89 3.82 -6.18 11.01
CA THR A 89 2.40 -6.53 11.05
C THR A 89 1.60 -5.74 10.02
N TRP A 90 0.42 -6.23 9.68
CA TRP A 90 -0.48 -5.63 8.67
C TRP A 90 0.13 -5.58 7.27
N ILE A 91 0.97 -6.54 6.93
CA ILE A 91 1.65 -6.56 5.64
C ILE A 91 0.76 -7.22 4.59
N THR A 92 0.38 -6.44 3.58
CA THR A 92 -0.35 -6.93 2.41
C THR A 92 0.56 -7.86 1.59
N HIS A 93 0.03 -8.98 1.14
CA HIS A 93 0.72 -10.06 0.40
C HIS A 93 1.82 -10.77 1.17
N ALA A 94 1.88 -10.66 2.50
CA ALA A 94 2.98 -11.25 3.27
C ALA A 94 3.12 -12.77 3.12
N LEU A 95 2.04 -13.51 2.81
CA LEU A 95 2.08 -14.95 2.54
C LEU A 95 2.36 -15.27 1.07
N SER A 96 1.82 -14.47 0.16
CA SER A 96 1.86 -14.74 -1.29
C SER A 96 3.03 -14.08 -2.00
N ALA A 97 3.65 -13.04 -1.41
CA ALA A 97 4.72 -12.30 -2.06
C ALA A 97 5.97 -13.15 -2.33
N ASP A 98 6.61 -12.87 -3.45
CA ASP A 98 7.90 -13.43 -3.86
C ASP A 98 9.06 -12.48 -3.51
N VAL A 99 8.76 -11.17 -3.44
CA VAL A 99 9.72 -10.10 -3.13
C VAL A 99 9.15 -9.20 -2.04
N TYR A 100 9.93 -8.97 -1.01
CA TYR A 100 9.58 -8.10 0.11
C TYR A 100 10.52 -6.90 0.16
N VAL A 101 9.99 -5.69 0.25
CA VAL A 101 10.76 -4.49 0.63
C VAL A 101 10.45 -4.20 2.09
N ILE A 102 11.44 -4.35 2.96
CA ILE A 102 11.29 -4.24 4.41
C ILE A 102 12.14 -3.10 4.95
N LEU A 103 11.50 -2.22 5.74
CA LEU A 103 12.19 -1.15 6.45
C LEU A 103 12.54 -1.63 7.85
N VAL A 104 13.80 -1.47 8.22
CA VAL A 104 14.33 -1.93 9.50
C VAL A 104 15.31 -0.92 10.08
N ARG A 105 15.54 -1.00 11.37
CA ARG A 105 16.50 -0.16 12.08
C ARG A 105 17.92 -0.68 11.91
N THR A 106 18.81 0.19 11.45
CA THR A 106 20.25 -0.06 11.32
C THR A 106 21.09 0.85 12.23
N GLY A 107 20.48 1.91 12.77
CA GLY A 107 21.12 2.88 13.67
C GLY A 107 20.35 3.07 14.99
N ASP A 108 20.58 4.19 15.65
CA ASP A 108 20.00 4.49 16.95
C ASP A 108 18.50 4.72 16.91
N LEU A 109 17.82 4.46 18.04
CA LEU A 109 16.39 4.68 18.18
C LEU A 109 16.07 6.18 18.05
N LEU A 110 15.01 6.51 17.32
CA LEU A 110 14.56 7.86 17.00
C LEU A 110 15.48 8.65 16.05
N ASP A 111 16.59 8.09 15.59
CA ASP A 111 17.34 8.70 14.50
C ASP A 111 16.65 8.42 13.15
N SER A 112 16.29 9.48 12.45
CA SER A 112 15.69 9.39 11.10
C SER A 112 16.67 8.82 10.06
N ASN A 113 17.98 8.91 10.32
CA ASN A 113 19.02 8.27 9.52
C ASN A 113 19.39 6.86 10.03
N GLY A 114 18.68 6.36 11.04
CA GLY A 114 18.87 5.02 11.59
C GLY A 114 17.97 3.94 10.98
N ILE A 115 17.29 4.21 9.87
CA ILE A 115 16.38 3.27 9.21
C ILE A 115 16.85 3.03 7.78
N SER A 116 16.90 1.76 7.38
CA SER A 116 17.29 1.30 6.05
C SER A 116 16.20 0.41 5.42
N ALA A 117 16.20 0.31 4.11
CA ALA A 117 15.29 -0.54 3.35
C ALA A 117 16.06 -1.69 2.69
N PHE A 118 15.52 -2.90 2.78
CA PHE A 118 16.12 -4.11 2.21
C PHE A 118 15.14 -4.86 1.32
N ILE A 119 15.66 -5.47 0.27
CA ILE A 119 14.94 -6.46 -0.52
C ILE A 119 15.19 -7.85 0.10
N ILE A 120 14.12 -8.57 0.37
CA ILE A 120 14.17 -9.96 0.85
C ILE A 120 13.37 -10.82 -0.12
N GLU A 121 13.88 -11.98 -0.49
CA GLU A 121 13.20 -12.93 -1.38
C GLU A 121 12.44 -13.98 -0.57
N LYS A 122 11.37 -14.49 -1.14
CA LYS A 122 10.62 -15.63 -0.59
C LYS A 122 11.54 -16.82 -0.38
N GLY A 123 11.32 -17.53 0.71
CA GLY A 123 12.11 -18.71 1.06
C GLY A 123 13.46 -18.40 1.72
N THR A 124 13.80 -17.12 1.95
CA THR A 124 14.98 -16.77 2.75
C THR A 124 14.88 -17.42 4.14
N PRO A 125 15.90 -18.20 4.59
CA PRO A 125 15.88 -18.85 5.90
C PRO A 125 15.61 -17.84 7.04
N GLY A 126 14.76 -18.24 7.99
CA GLY A 126 14.35 -17.40 9.12
C GLY A 126 13.19 -16.45 8.82
N LEU A 127 12.75 -16.28 7.56
CA LEU A 127 11.55 -15.53 7.20
C LEU A 127 10.33 -16.43 7.30
N SER A 128 9.32 -16.01 8.06
CA SER A 128 8.02 -16.68 8.13
C SER A 128 6.88 -15.69 8.22
N ALA A 129 5.66 -16.15 7.92
CA ALA A 129 4.48 -15.30 7.92
C ALA A 129 3.30 -15.98 8.58
N ASN A 130 2.44 -15.20 9.27
CA ASN A 130 1.22 -15.67 9.91
C ASN A 130 0.03 -14.80 9.51
N LYS A 131 -1.02 -15.45 8.99
CA LYS A 131 -2.19 -14.76 8.44
C LYS A 131 -3.01 -14.05 9.50
N ILE A 132 -3.35 -12.78 9.25
CA ILE A 132 -4.34 -12.02 10.04
C ILE A 132 -5.73 -12.31 9.46
N THR A 133 -6.59 -12.99 10.23
CA THR A 133 -7.89 -13.48 9.74
C THR A 133 -9.08 -12.61 10.16
N GLN A 134 -9.01 -11.92 11.29
CA GLN A 134 -10.14 -11.17 11.87
C GLN A 134 -10.11 -9.70 11.44
N LYS A 135 -10.22 -9.44 10.13
CA LYS A 135 -10.33 -8.07 9.61
C LYS A 135 -11.78 -7.63 9.48
N VAL A 136 -12.07 -6.40 9.90
CA VAL A 136 -13.41 -5.79 9.81
C VAL A 136 -13.78 -5.47 8.36
N GLY A 137 -12.82 -4.99 7.55
CA GLY A 137 -13.03 -4.62 6.14
C GLY A 137 -11.88 -5.08 5.23
N VAL A 138 -11.99 -4.80 3.95
CA VAL A 138 -11.03 -5.18 2.87
C VAL A 138 -10.55 -6.63 2.96
N ARG A 139 -11.45 -7.53 3.29
CA ARG A 139 -11.16 -8.92 3.66
C ARG A 139 -10.57 -9.75 2.51
N ALA A 140 -10.83 -9.34 1.28
CA ALA A 140 -10.26 -9.96 0.08
C ALA A 140 -8.76 -9.64 -0.12
N SER A 141 -8.23 -8.58 0.52
CA SER A 141 -6.79 -8.31 0.54
C SER A 141 -6.12 -9.21 1.57
N GLU A 142 -5.21 -10.07 1.14
CA GLU A 142 -4.39 -10.87 2.05
C GLU A 142 -3.56 -9.95 2.95
N THR A 143 -3.51 -10.26 4.23
CA THR A 143 -2.75 -9.47 5.21
C THR A 143 -2.18 -10.42 6.26
N ALA A 144 -0.90 -10.27 6.60
CA ALA A 144 -0.25 -11.12 7.58
C ALA A 144 0.80 -10.36 8.40
N GLU A 145 1.32 -11.04 9.40
CA GLU A 145 2.54 -10.69 10.11
C GLU A 145 3.73 -11.35 9.44
N LEU A 146 4.89 -10.68 9.43
CA LEU A 146 6.17 -11.20 8.95
C LEU A 146 7.15 -11.29 10.12
N TYR A 147 7.65 -12.47 10.38
CA TYR A 147 8.63 -12.76 11.42
C TYR A 147 10.01 -12.92 10.82
N PHE A 148 10.99 -12.28 11.43
CA PHE A 148 12.39 -12.32 11.05
C PHE A 148 13.19 -12.90 12.23
N ASP A 149 13.68 -14.12 12.06
CA ASP A 149 14.55 -14.81 13.01
C ASP A 149 15.90 -15.07 12.34
N ASN A 150 16.86 -14.19 12.62
CA ASN A 150 18.21 -14.23 12.02
C ASN A 150 18.19 -14.31 10.49
N VAL A 151 17.28 -13.58 9.86
CA VAL A 151 17.18 -13.53 8.38
C VAL A 151 18.42 -12.86 7.83
N ARG A 152 19.20 -13.62 7.06
CA ARG A 152 20.43 -13.13 6.43
C ARG A 152 20.20 -12.70 5.01
N VAL A 153 20.61 -11.48 4.70
CA VAL A 153 20.52 -10.92 3.35
C VAL A 153 21.89 -10.34 2.93
N PRO A 154 22.29 -10.51 1.68
CA PRO A 154 23.51 -9.91 1.15
C PRO A 154 23.52 -8.38 1.31
N ALA A 155 24.68 -7.78 1.45
CA ALA A 155 24.81 -6.32 1.57
C ALA A 155 24.23 -5.58 0.34
N GLU A 156 24.26 -6.20 -0.82
CA GLU A 156 23.70 -5.68 -2.07
C GLU A 156 22.17 -5.59 -2.10
N ASN A 157 21.48 -6.23 -1.14
CA ASN A 157 20.03 -6.13 -1.01
C ASN A 157 19.58 -4.85 -0.29
N LEU A 158 20.52 -4.05 0.23
CA LEU A 158 20.22 -2.71 0.73
C LEU A 158 19.75 -1.80 -0.42
N ILE A 159 18.62 -1.14 -0.27
CA ILE A 159 18.09 -0.19 -1.25
C ILE A 159 18.65 1.20 -0.99
N GLY A 160 19.42 1.71 -1.96
CA GLY A 160 20.08 3.01 -1.84
C GLY A 160 21.20 2.99 -0.79
N GLU A 161 21.22 3.97 0.11
CA GLU A 161 22.26 4.13 1.16
C GLU A 161 21.72 3.71 2.53
N GLU A 162 22.60 3.20 3.37
CA GLU A 162 22.31 2.93 4.79
C GLU A 162 21.78 4.21 5.47
N GLY A 163 20.74 4.04 6.29
CA GLY A 163 20.16 5.15 7.04
C GLY A 163 19.18 6.04 6.23
N LYS A 164 18.98 5.80 4.94
CA LYS A 164 18.08 6.62 4.11
C LYS A 164 16.67 6.03 3.96
N GLY A 165 16.40 4.86 4.51
CA GLY A 165 15.14 4.14 4.36
C GLY A 165 13.90 4.92 4.85
N PHE A 166 14.00 5.68 5.94
CA PHE A 166 12.88 6.50 6.41
C PHE A 166 12.46 7.56 5.38
N LYS A 167 13.44 8.30 4.83
CA LYS A 167 13.19 9.31 3.81
C LYS A 167 12.63 8.69 2.52
N GLN A 168 13.13 7.52 2.14
CA GLN A 168 12.62 6.75 1.00
C GLN A 168 11.16 6.36 1.24
N ALA A 169 10.85 5.80 2.42
CA ALA A 169 9.48 5.40 2.79
C ALA A 169 8.49 6.56 2.73
N MET A 170 8.84 7.74 3.26
CA MET A 170 7.97 8.92 3.21
C MET A 170 7.65 9.31 1.77
N LYS A 171 8.66 9.32 0.89
CA LYS A 171 8.48 9.64 -0.53
C LYS A 171 7.63 8.60 -1.28
N VAL A 172 7.78 7.32 -0.96
CA VAL A 172 6.94 6.25 -1.50
C VAL A 172 5.49 6.40 -1.03
N LEU A 173 5.28 6.70 0.25
CA LEU A 173 3.95 6.89 0.83
C LEU A 173 3.21 8.10 0.25
N ASP A 174 3.90 9.18 -0.11
CA ASP A 174 3.26 10.34 -0.78
C ASP A 174 2.58 9.91 -2.09
N GLY A 175 3.25 9.09 -2.89
CA GLY A 175 2.63 8.48 -4.07
C GLY A 175 1.53 7.48 -3.73
N GLY A 176 1.71 6.71 -2.67
CA GLY A 176 0.73 5.73 -2.18
C GLY A 176 -0.58 6.37 -1.71
N ARG A 177 -0.54 7.59 -1.15
CA ARG A 177 -1.74 8.34 -0.73
C ARG A 177 -2.69 8.62 -1.90
N ILE A 178 -2.17 8.98 -3.08
CA ILE A 178 -3.00 9.16 -4.28
C ILE A 178 -3.69 7.85 -4.67
N SER A 179 -2.97 6.75 -4.62
CA SER A 179 -3.51 5.42 -4.94
C SER A 179 -4.64 5.00 -3.99
N ILE A 180 -4.47 5.23 -2.70
CA ILE A 180 -5.49 4.92 -1.69
C ILE A 180 -6.70 5.87 -1.79
N ALA A 181 -6.48 7.14 -2.13
CA ALA A 181 -7.58 8.07 -2.40
C ALA A 181 -8.42 7.60 -3.60
N ALA A 182 -7.76 7.18 -4.70
CA ALA A 182 -8.44 6.64 -5.87
C ALA A 182 -9.24 5.36 -5.56
N LEU A 183 -8.65 4.45 -4.77
CA LEU A 183 -9.33 3.24 -4.30
C LEU A 183 -10.57 3.57 -3.47
N SER A 184 -10.44 4.51 -2.52
CA SER A 184 -11.53 4.96 -1.65
C SER A 184 -12.66 5.61 -2.46
N LEU A 185 -12.30 6.43 -3.44
CA LEU A 185 -13.23 7.01 -4.41
C LEU A 185 -14.00 5.91 -5.16
N GLY A 186 -13.29 4.86 -5.62
CA GLY A 186 -13.93 3.73 -6.29
C GLY A 186 -14.99 3.06 -5.40
N VAL A 187 -14.66 2.77 -4.16
CA VAL A 187 -15.61 2.19 -3.18
C VAL A 187 -16.82 3.13 -2.98
N ALA A 188 -16.58 4.43 -2.85
CA ALA A 188 -17.65 5.44 -2.69
C ALA A 188 -18.57 5.50 -3.94
N LYS A 189 -17.98 5.51 -5.15
CA LYS A 189 -18.72 5.50 -6.42
C LYS A 189 -19.57 4.24 -6.56
N GLY A 190 -19.00 3.07 -6.24
CA GLY A 190 -19.76 1.80 -6.28
C GLY A 190 -20.93 1.79 -5.29
N ALA A 191 -20.73 2.31 -4.08
CA ALA A 191 -21.81 2.45 -3.11
C ALA A 191 -22.89 3.44 -3.57
N TYR A 192 -22.50 4.56 -4.17
CA TYR A 192 -23.42 5.55 -4.74
C TYR A 192 -24.26 4.95 -5.88
N GLU A 193 -23.62 4.31 -6.87
CA GLU A 193 -24.30 3.68 -8.02
C GLU A 193 -25.33 2.63 -7.57
N ALA A 194 -24.94 1.77 -6.62
CA ALA A 194 -25.83 0.77 -6.03
C ALA A 194 -27.00 1.41 -5.27
N SER A 195 -26.74 2.51 -4.54
CA SER A 195 -27.77 3.25 -3.79
C SER A 195 -28.79 3.91 -4.73
N VAL A 196 -28.32 4.51 -5.83
CA VAL A 196 -29.20 5.11 -6.85
C VAL A 196 -30.07 4.05 -7.50
N ALA A 197 -29.48 2.91 -7.90
CA ALA A 197 -30.23 1.81 -8.51
C ALA A 197 -31.32 1.30 -7.57
N TYR A 198 -30.97 0.98 -6.33
CA TYR A 198 -31.91 0.51 -5.32
C TYR A 198 -33.01 1.53 -5.02
N ALA A 199 -32.67 2.80 -4.87
CA ALA A 199 -33.65 3.85 -4.55
C ALA A 199 -34.68 4.07 -5.67
N LYS A 200 -34.33 3.79 -6.93
CA LYS A 200 -35.26 3.84 -8.08
C LYS A 200 -36.19 2.63 -8.16
N GLU A 201 -35.73 1.49 -7.66
CA GLU A 201 -36.47 0.21 -7.71
C GLU A 201 -37.35 -0.01 -6.48
N ARG A 202 -36.81 0.30 -5.28
CA ARG A 202 -37.52 0.08 -4.02
C ARG A 202 -38.68 1.05 -3.86
N GLU A 203 -39.91 0.54 -3.67
CA GLU A 203 -41.11 1.34 -3.45
C GLU A 203 -41.57 1.30 -1.99
N GLN A 204 -42.07 2.43 -1.52
CA GLN A 204 -42.86 2.58 -0.30
C GLN A 204 -43.88 3.70 -0.48
N PHE A 205 -45.04 3.56 0.16
CA PHE A 205 -46.15 4.51 0.01
C PHE A 205 -46.58 4.74 -1.45
N GLY A 206 -46.51 3.67 -2.29
CA GLY A 206 -46.95 3.70 -3.69
C GLY A 206 -46.02 4.40 -4.67
N LYS A 207 -44.74 4.68 -4.27
CA LYS A 207 -43.75 5.32 -5.15
C LYS A 207 -42.32 4.89 -4.82
N PRO A 208 -41.36 4.99 -5.79
CA PRO A 208 -39.95 4.76 -5.54
C PRO A 208 -39.43 5.63 -4.40
N ILE A 209 -38.56 5.05 -3.55
CA ILE A 209 -38.00 5.80 -2.40
C ILE A 209 -37.12 6.98 -2.82
N ALA A 210 -36.59 6.98 -4.04
CA ALA A 210 -35.87 8.12 -4.63
C ALA A 210 -36.70 9.41 -4.68
N GLN A 211 -38.05 9.32 -4.66
CA GLN A 211 -38.95 10.48 -4.67
C GLN A 211 -39.15 11.13 -3.29
N PHE A 212 -38.59 10.55 -2.22
CA PHE A 212 -38.63 11.16 -0.91
C PHE A 212 -37.40 12.05 -0.71
N GLN A 213 -37.60 13.31 -0.31
CA GLN A 213 -36.51 14.29 -0.16
C GLN A 213 -35.37 13.79 0.76
N ALA A 214 -35.71 13.09 1.86
CA ALA A 214 -34.72 12.52 2.78
C ALA A 214 -33.75 11.51 2.10
N ILE A 215 -34.20 10.87 1.01
CA ILE A 215 -33.38 9.96 0.22
C ILE A 215 -32.68 10.72 -0.92
N SER A 216 -33.44 11.53 -1.69
CA SER A 216 -32.87 12.24 -2.82
C SER A 216 -31.75 13.21 -2.43
N PHE A 217 -31.85 13.86 -1.26
CA PHE A 217 -30.81 14.73 -0.77
C PHE A 217 -29.54 13.98 -0.41
N LYS A 218 -29.66 12.82 0.25
CA LYS A 218 -28.49 11.95 0.51
C LYS A 218 -27.79 11.51 -0.78
N LEU A 219 -28.56 11.14 -1.81
CA LEU A 219 -28.00 10.77 -3.11
C LEU A 219 -27.31 11.96 -3.80
N ALA A 220 -27.86 13.16 -3.67
CA ALA A 220 -27.25 14.38 -4.20
C ALA A 220 -25.93 14.72 -3.47
N ASP A 221 -25.90 14.57 -2.14
CA ASP A 221 -24.68 14.76 -1.35
C ASP A 221 -23.59 13.75 -1.74
N MET A 222 -23.96 12.46 -1.83
CA MET A 222 -23.05 11.40 -2.28
C MET A 222 -22.47 11.68 -3.67
N ALA A 223 -23.30 12.12 -4.62
CA ALA A 223 -22.86 12.49 -5.97
C ALA A 223 -21.84 13.63 -5.94
N THR A 224 -22.15 14.69 -5.16
CA THR A 224 -21.32 15.88 -5.05
C THR A 224 -19.95 15.53 -4.42
N GLU A 225 -19.96 14.74 -3.35
CA GLU A 225 -18.74 14.32 -2.66
C GLU A 225 -17.86 13.43 -3.54
N CYS A 226 -18.46 12.49 -4.29
CA CYS A 226 -17.74 11.63 -5.24
C CYS A 226 -17.09 12.46 -6.35
N GLU A 227 -17.82 13.41 -6.95
CA GLU A 227 -17.28 14.28 -8.00
C GLU A 227 -16.13 15.15 -7.50
N ALA A 228 -16.31 15.77 -6.33
CA ALA A 228 -15.27 16.59 -5.71
C ALA A 228 -14.00 15.78 -5.40
N ALA A 229 -14.16 14.56 -4.85
CA ALA A 229 -13.05 13.66 -4.57
C ALA A 229 -12.34 13.19 -5.84
N GLU A 230 -13.08 12.92 -6.92
CA GLU A 230 -12.51 12.56 -8.23
C GLU A 230 -11.62 13.66 -8.80
N LEU A 231 -12.12 14.90 -8.81
CA LEU A 231 -11.38 16.05 -9.31
C LEU A 231 -10.08 16.27 -8.52
N LEU A 232 -10.12 16.16 -7.19
CA LEU A 232 -8.94 16.29 -6.34
C LEU A 232 -7.94 15.15 -6.57
N CYS A 233 -8.40 13.91 -6.71
CA CYS A 233 -7.57 12.76 -7.03
C CYS A 233 -6.86 12.92 -8.39
N MET A 234 -7.60 13.33 -9.42
CA MET A 234 -7.06 13.56 -10.75
C MET A 234 -6.06 14.71 -10.76
N GLN A 235 -6.34 15.80 -10.03
CA GLN A 235 -5.42 16.92 -9.88
C GLN A 235 -4.11 16.47 -9.22
N ALA A 236 -4.17 15.72 -8.12
CA ALA A 236 -2.98 15.22 -7.44
C ALA A 236 -2.15 14.29 -8.33
N ALA A 237 -2.80 13.43 -9.11
CA ALA A 237 -2.12 12.55 -10.07
C ALA A 237 -1.45 13.33 -11.21
N ASP A 238 -2.11 14.36 -11.74
CA ASP A 238 -1.54 15.24 -12.76
C ASP A 238 -0.33 16.02 -12.23
N MET A 239 -0.44 16.58 -11.03
CA MET A 239 0.69 17.26 -10.35
C MET A 239 1.89 16.32 -10.20
N LYS A 240 1.65 15.07 -9.78
CA LYS A 240 2.72 14.06 -9.67
C LYS A 240 3.35 13.75 -11.02
N ASN A 241 2.56 13.58 -12.08
CA ASN A 241 3.07 13.34 -13.44
C ASN A 241 3.94 14.50 -13.94
N LYS A 242 3.63 15.73 -13.54
CA LYS A 242 4.39 16.95 -13.86
C LYS A 242 5.60 17.16 -12.94
N GLY A 243 5.89 16.25 -12.02
CA GLY A 243 6.99 16.36 -11.06
C GLY A 243 6.80 17.48 -10.02
N MET A 244 5.59 17.95 -9.83
CA MET A 244 5.26 18.98 -8.84
C MET A 244 5.28 18.39 -7.42
N ASN A 245 5.49 19.25 -6.41
CA ASN A 245 5.36 18.84 -5.02
C ASN A 245 3.89 18.50 -4.72
N ILE A 246 3.67 17.30 -4.17
CA ILE A 246 2.35 16.78 -3.79
C ILE A 246 2.20 16.56 -2.29
N THR A 247 3.20 17.01 -1.51
CA THR A 247 3.24 16.90 -0.04
C THR A 247 2.71 18.17 0.60
#